data_81821b4716f75ea5f8083acbc8fa1152
#
_entry.id   81821b4716f75ea5f8083acbc8fa1152
#
_cell.length_a   1.000
_cell.length_b   1.000
_cell.length_c   1.000
_cell.angle_alpha   90.00
_cell.angle_beta   90.00
_cell.angle_gamma   90.00
#
_symmetry.space_group_name_H-M   'P 1'
#
loop_
_entity.id
_entity.type
_entity.pdbx_description
1 polymer ?
#
loop_
_entity_poly.entity_id
_entity_poly.type
_entity_poly.pdbx_seq_one_letter_code
_entity_poly.pdbx_strand_id
1 'polypeptide(L)'
;MLADLWNVGSSHHGRSRAVTPENPTGAKGQAARAVAGTGAAPARALGPGWKISPSIVVGPGSVAELADITGPGIIRHIWLTTTAHGREAVVRMYWDGTDVPAVEVPLGDFFCNGWTSFSPVASLPIVVAPHRGMNSYWQMPFKTKARLTLENVSAKDLTLYYQVDYSEQEVAGDAGYFHACWRRDNPVSEEGIHELLDCPSGAGLYCGTYMAVGVNSPGWWGEGEVKFYLDDDRDFPSICSTGTEDYFGGAWNFDVKGEGYTPYSTPFLGLNQVIRPDGLYLSQQRFGMYRWHVLDPIAFDDGLRVTIQDLGWHEDRTYRKRRDDIASLVTWYHALAACIPTRGLTLAEMEV
;
A
#
# COMPACT_ATOMS: atom_id res chain seq x y z
N MET A 1 -0.53 -13.24 19.06
CA MET A 1 0.43 -12.26 19.62
C MET A 1 1.32 -11.80 18.45
N LEU A 2 1.30 -10.55 18.11
CA LEU A 2 2.18 -10.01 17.07
C LEU A 2 3.63 -10.14 17.52
N ALA A 3 4.51 -10.63 16.65
CA ALA A 3 5.94 -10.56 16.92
C ALA A 3 6.34 -9.09 16.86
N ASP A 4 6.90 -8.59 17.93
CA ASP A 4 7.45 -7.26 18.03
C ASP A 4 8.91 -7.30 18.48
N LEU A 5 9.58 -6.17 18.48
CA LEU A 5 10.98 -6.11 18.85
C LEU A 5 11.25 -6.60 20.27
N TRP A 6 10.27 -6.51 21.17
CA TRP A 6 10.40 -6.86 22.58
C TRP A 6 10.19 -8.34 22.85
N ASN A 7 9.42 -9.03 21.98
CA ASN A 7 9.13 -10.45 22.16
C ASN A 7 9.73 -11.35 21.07
N VAL A 8 10.62 -10.82 20.22
CA VAL A 8 11.27 -11.58 19.13
C VAL A 8 12.04 -12.80 19.66
N GLY A 9 12.53 -12.74 20.89
CA GLY A 9 13.23 -13.85 21.56
C GLY A 9 12.30 -14.86 22.25
N SER A 10 10.98 -14.66 22.27
CA SER A 10 10.06 -15.61 22.84
C SER A 10 9.89 -16.84 21.94
N SER A 11 9.80 -18.02 22.54
CA SER A 11 9.60 -19.27 21.80
C SER A 11 8.19 -19.36 21.22
N HIS A 12 7.95 -19.66 20.00
CA HIS A 12 6.67 -19.91 19.31
C HIS A 12 6.13 -18.78 18.44
N HIS A 13 6.90 -18.47 17.41
CA HIS A 13 6.43 -17.66 16.28
C HIS A 13 5.95 -18.52 15.10
N GLY A 14 5.62 -19.81 15.35
CA GLY A 14 5.26 -20.76 14.32
C GLY A 14 6.50 -21.31 13.55
N ARG A 15 6.25 -21.95 12.41
CA ARG A 15 7.30 -22.48 11.54
C ARG A 15 7.51 -21.52 10.38
N SER A 16 8.71 -21.00 10.23
CA SER A 16 9.05 -20.10 9.12
C SER A 16 9.02 -20.81 7.78
N ARG A 17 8.44 -20.15 6.77
CA ARG A 17 8.36 -20.55 5.38
C ARG A 17 8.54 -19.35 4.49
N ALA A 18 8.88 -19.60 3.22
CA ALA A 18 8.90 -18.55 2.20
C ALA A 18 8.44 -19.11 0.85
N VAL A 19 7.58 -18.35 0.17
CA VAL A 19 7.26 -18.55 -1.24
C VAL A 19 8.14 -17.63 -2.08
N THR A 20 8.86 -18.18 -3.03
CA THR A 20 9.76 -17.47 -3.95
C THR A 20 9.75 -18.18 -5.30
N PRO A 21 10.28 -17.58 -6.38
CA PRO A 21 10.46 -18.31 -7.64
C PRO A 21 11.39 -19.55 -7.52
N GLU A 22 12.26 -19.60 -6.50
CA GLU A 22 13.09 -20.79 -6.19
C GLU A 22 12.37 -21.82 -5.30
N ASN A 23 11.21 -21.46 -4.71
CA ASN A 23 10.32 -22.35 -3.94
C ASN A 23 8.87 -21.89 -4.09
N PRO A 24 8.23 -22.13 -5.25
CA PRO A 24 6.91 -21.55 -5.54
C PRO A 24 5.77 -22.09 -4.67
N THR A 25 5.98 -23.21 -3.98
CA THR A 25 4.99 -23.78 -3.05
C THR A 25 5.24 -23.40 -1.59
N GLY A 26 6.39 -22.82 -1.26
CA GLY A 26 6.80 -22.57 0.12
C GLY A 26 7.09 -23.84 0.94
N ALA A 27 7.03 -25.02 0.34
CA ALA A 27 7.14 -26.29 1.04
C ALA A 27 8.54 -26.51 1.64
N LYS A 28 8.57 -27.19 2.79
CA LYS A 28 9.80 -27.50 3.51
C LYS A 28 10.78 -28.29 2.63
N GLY A 29 12.01 -27.80 2.50
CA GLY A 29 13.09 -28.46 1.78
C GLY A 29 12.92 -28.49 0.25
N GLN A 30 12.06 -27.64 -0.33
CA GLN A 30 11.84 -27.57 -1.78
C GLN A 30 12.54 -26.37 -2.44
N ALA A 31 13.18 -25.48 -1.67
CA ALA A 31 13.92 -24.35 -2.22
C ALA A 31 15.21 -24.80 -2.97
N ALA A 32 15.62 -24.00 -3.96
CA ALA A 32 16.84 -24.19 -4.77
C ALA A 32 16.92 -25.54 -5.53
N ARG A 33 15.77 -26.14 -5.85
CA ARG A 33 15.68 -27.40 -6.63
C ARG A 33 15.44 -27.17 -8.12
N ALA A 34 15.27 -25.93 -8.54
CA ALA A 34 15.03 -25.59 -9.94
C ALA A 34 16.18 -26.07 -10.83
N VAL A 35 15.84 -26.62 -11.99
CA VAL A 35 16.78 -27.04 -13.05
C VAL A 35 16.65 -26.15 -14.29
N ALA A 36 15.62 -25.30 -14.33
CA ALA A 36 15.35 -24.31 -15.38
C ALA A 36 14.78 -23.03 -14.74
N GLY A 37 14.96 -21.90 -15.39
CA GLY A 37 14.47 -20.61 -14.92
C GLY A 37 15.26 -19.45 -15.51
N THR A 38 14.92 -18.23 -15.10
CA THR A 38 15.54 -16.98 -15.61
C THR A 38 17.03 -16.87 -15.32
N GLY A 39 17.55 -17.57 -14.31
CA GLY A 39 18.96 -17.67 -13.95
C GLY A 39 19.70 -18.89 -14.53
N ALA A 40 19.04 -19.75 -15.32
CA ALA A 40 19.65 -20.98 -15.80
C ALA A 40 20.88 -20.76 -16.68
N ALA A 41 20.87 -19.76 -17.56
CA ALA A 41 22.00 -19.43 -18.41
C ALA A 41 23.23 -18.93 -17.63
N PRO A 42 23.15 -17.99 -16.70
CA PRO A 42 24.24 -17.65 -15.78
C PRO A 42 24.72 -18.84 -14.94
N ALA A 43 23.80 -19.67 -14.45
CA ALA A 43 24.10 -20.81 -13.56
C ALA A 43 24.53 -22.10 -14.30
N ARG A 44 24.68 -22.09 -15.62
CA ARG A 44 24.90 -23.30 -16.47
C ARG A 44 26.10 -24.17 -16.05
N ALA A 45 27.09 -23.60 -15.40
CA ALA A 45 28.27 -24.32 -14.92
C ALA A 45 28.16 -24.75 -13.45
N LEU A 46 27.09 -24.42 -12.75
CA LEU A 46 26.96 -24.60 -11.30
C LEU A 46 25.99 -25.73 -10.93
N GLY A 47 24.93 -25.92 -11.72
CA GLY A 47 23.95 -27.00 -11.51
C GLY A 47 22.93 -26.72 -10.39
N PRO A 48 22.13 -27.72 -9.98
CA PRO A 48 21.13 -27.60 -8.93
C PRO A 48 21.70 -27.15 -7.59
N GLY A 49 20.89 -26.42 -6.82
CA GLY A 49 21.30 -25.83 -5.54
C GLY A 49 21.83 -24.40 -5.66
N TRP A 50 22.04 -23.95 -6.89
CA TRP A 50 22.45 -22.56 -7.17
C TRP A 50 21.26 -21.73 -7.69
N LYS A 51 21.48 -20.43 -7.91
CA LYS A 51 20.47 -19.44 -8.33
C LYS A 51 20.01 -19.68 -9.77
N ILE A 52 19.02 -20.55 -9.98
CA ILE A 52 18.50 -20.96 -11.30
C ILE A 52 17.18 -20.29 -11.65
N SER A 53 16.28 -20.14 -10.69
CA SER A 53 14.95 -19.53 -10.89
C SER A 53 14.71 -18.31 -9.97
N PRO A 54 15.53 -17.23 -10.05
CA PRO A 54 15.44 -16.13 -9.11
C PRO A 54 14.26 -15.19 -9.36
N SER A 55 13.62 -15.25 -10.52
CA SER A 55 12.56 -14.34 -10.94
C SER A 55 11.58 -15.03 -11.88
N ILE A 56 10.44 -14.38 -12.09
CA ILE A 56 9.47 -14.74 -13.14
C ILE A 56 9.34 -13.59 -14.14
N VAL A 57 8.80 -13.90 -15.32
CA VAL A 57 8.39 -12.93 -16.32
C VAL A 57 6.87 -12.94 -16.40
N VAL A 58 6.25 -11.78 -16.28
CA VAL A 58 4.79 -11.61 -16.37
C VAL A 58 4.50 -10.83 -17.65
N GLY A 59 3.88 -11.49 -18.62
CA GLY A 59 3.54 -10.90 -19.92
C GLY A 59 2.45 -9.81 -19.82
N PRO A 60 2.31 -8.97 -20.85
CA PRO A 60 1.25 -7.96 -20.92
C PRO A 60 -0.15 -8.55 -20.71
N GLY A 61 -0.96 -7.91 -19.86
CA GLY A 61 -2.32 -8.36 -19.54
C GLY A 61 -2.41 -9.69 -18.79
N SER A 62 -1.27 -10.24 -18.34
CA SER A 62 -1.22 -11.53 -17.63
C SER A 62 -1.24 -11.35 -16.14
N VAL A 63 -1.82 -12.33 -15.44
CA VAL A 63 -1.82 -12.44 -13.98
C VAL A 63 -0.87 -13.56 -13.56
N ALA A 64 0.09 -13.24 -12.70
CA ALA A 64 0.95 -14.21 -12.05
C ALA A 64 0.45 -14.50 -10.64
N GLU A 65 0.32 -15.77 -10.27
CA GLU A 65 0.13 -16.17 -8.89
C GLU A 65 1.49 -16.16 -8.18
N LEU A 66 1.63 -15.30 -7.19
CA LEU A 66 2.87 -15.16 -6.41
C LEU A 66 2.93 -16.17 -5.26
N ALA A 67 1.79 -16.44 -4.65
CA ALA A 67 1.67 -17.38 -3.55
C ALA A 67 0.26 -17.95 -3.48
N ASP A 68 0.16 -19.25 -3.21
CA ASP A 68 -1.05 -19.96 -2.82
C ASP A 68 -0.70 -20.82 -1.59
N ILE A 69 -1.03 -20.30 -0.41
CA ILE A 69 -0.59 -20.84 0.88
C ILE A 69 -1.79 -21.45 1.61
N THR A 70 -1.71 -22.73 1.94
CA THR A 70 -2.66 -23.38 2.84
C THR A 70 -2.27 -23.08 4.29
N GLY A 71 -3.24 -22.65 5.08
CA GLY A 71 -3.04 -22.19 6.45
C GLY A 71 -3.51 -23.17 7.53
N PRO A 72 -3.63 -22.69 8.78
CA PRO A 72 -3.53 -21.29 9.19
C PRO A 72 -2.11 -20.73 9.23
N GLY A 73 -2.02 -19.40 9.10
CA GLY A 73 -0.73 -18.73 9.13
C GLY A 73 -0.79 -17.20 9.14
N ILE A 74 0.38 -16.60 9.17
CA ILE A 74 0.54 -15.13 9.10
C ILE A 74 1.63 -14.81 8.08
N ILE A 75 1.34 -14.03 7.04
CA ILE A 75 2.37 -13.42 6.21
C ILE A 75 3.04 -12.34 7.05
N ARG A 76 4.37 -12.39 7.11
CA ARG A 76 5.21 -11.54 7.96
C ARG A 76 5.94 -10.46 7.20
N HIS A 77 6.33 -10.79 5.96
CA HIS A 77 7.11 -9.92 5.13
C HIS A 77 6.86 -10.24 3.65
N ILE A 78 6.77 -9.22 2.85
CA ILE A 78 6.78 -9.32 1.38
C ILE A 78 7.91 -8.43 0.90
N TRP A 79 8.88 -9.03 0.20
CA TRP A 79 9.88 -8.31 -0.55
C TRP A 79 9.64 -8.52 -2.04
N LEU A 80 9.76 -7.47 -2.80
CA LEU A 80 9.78 -7.58 -4.25
C LEU A 80 10.54 -6.42 -4.92
N THR A 81 11.00 -6.67 -6.14
CA THR A 81 11.47 -5.67 -7.09
C THR A 81 11.09 -6.07 -8.51
N THR A 82 10.83 -5.10 -9.38
CA THR A 82 10.34 -5.35 -10.72
C THR A 82 10.76 -4.26 -11.68
N THR A 83 10.69 -4.56 -12.98
CA THR A 83 10.83 -3.58 -14.06
C THR A 83 9.59 -2.71 -14.25
N ALA A 84 8.47 -2.99 -13.57
CA ALA A 84 7.29 -2.14 -13.55
C ALA A 84 7.57 -0.78 -12.90
N HIS A 85 6.85 0.24 -13.34
CA HIS A 85 6.93 1.60 -12.80
C HIS A 85 5.57 2.04 -12.26
N GLY A 86 5.55 2.62 -11.06
CA GLY A 86 4.34 3.20 -10.48
C GLY A 86 3.14 2.25 -10.52
N ARG A 87 2.16 2.55 -11.39
CA ARG A 87 0.89 1.84 -11.51
C ARG A 87 0.81 0.85 -12.68
N GLU A 88 1.95 0.40 -13.23
CA GLU A 88 2.00 -0.60 -14.31
C GLU A 88 1.67 -2.04 -13.86
N ALA A 89 1.52 -2.27 -12.58
CA ALA A 89 1.12 -3.57 -12.02
C ALA A 89 0.11 -3.41 -10.89
N VAL A 90 -0.82 -4.38 -10.77
CA VAL A 90 -1.84 -4.45 -9.71
C VAL A 90 -1.57 -5.65 -8.82
N VAL A 91 -1.54 -5.44 -7.52
CA VAL A 91 -1.45 -6.49 -6.50
C VAL A 91 -2.84 -6.80 -5.97
N ARG A 92 -3.18 -8.09 -5.92
CA ARG A 92 -4.39 -8.56 -5.23
C ARG A 92 -4.04 -9.64 -4.22
N MET A 93 -4.74 -9.59 -3.07
CA MET A 93 -4.60 -10.59 -2.02
C MET A 93 -5.98 -11.06 -1.58
N TYR A 94 -6.09 -12.38 -1.36
CA TYR A 94 -7.34 -13.04 -1.05
C TYR A 94 -7.15 -13.92 0.19
N TRP A 95 -8.10 -13.88 1.09
CA TRP A 95 -8.07 -14.63 2.33
C TRP A 95 -9.15 -15.70 2.36
N ASP A 96 -8.81 -16.88 2.89
CA ASP A 96 -9.72 -17.97 3.24
C ASP A 96 -10.66 -18.43 2.11
N GLY A 97 -10.15 -18.37 0.86
CA GLY A 97 -10.86 -18.88 -0.30
C GLY A 97 -11.93 -17.95 -0.87
N THR A 98 -11.96 -16.68 -0.46
CA THR A 98 -12.85 -15.70 -1.10
C THR A 98 -12.41 -15.43 -2.55
N ASP A 99 -13.38 -15.18 -3.44
CA ASP A 99 -13.13 -14.74 -4.82
C ASP A 99 -12.99 -13.21 -4.91
N VAL A 100 -13.44 -12.47 -3.89
CA VAL A 100 -13.30 -11.03 -3.78
C VAL A 100 -11.98 -10.71 -3.08
N PRO A 101 -11.07 -9.93 -3.69
CA PRO A 101 -9.82 -9.56 -3.05
C PRO A 101 -10.04 -8.63 -1.86
N ALA A 102 -9.36 -8.91 -0.76
CA ALA A 102 -9.25 -8.00 0.38
C ALA A 102 -8.26 -6.85 0.10
N VAL A 103 -7.33 -7.07 -0.80
CA VAL A 103 -6.37 -6.07 -1.29
C VAL A 103 -6.48 -6.02 -2.80
N GLU A 104 -6.76 -4.82 -3.35
CA GLU A 104 -6.72 -4.54 -4.79
C GLU A 104 -6.13 -3.15 -4.99
N VAL A 105 -4.85 -3.09 -5.34
CA VAL A 105 -4.10 -1.84 -5.34
C VAL A 105 -3.01 -1.81 -6.43
N PRO A 106 -2.70 -0.63 -7.01
CA PRO A 106 -1.51 -0.47 -7.83
C PRO A 106 -0.24 -0.70 -6.99
N LEU A 107 0.72 -1.38 -7.57
CA LEU A 107 1.97 -1.77 -6.90
C LEU A 107 2.72 -0.57 -6.32
N GLY A 108 2.84 0.51 -7.08
CA GLY A 108 3.56 1.70 -6.64
C GLY A 108 2.91 2.36 -5.44
N ASP A 109 1.58 2.49 -5.43
CA ASP A 109 0.83 3.08 -4.32
C ASP A 109 0.93 2.22 -3.06
N PHE A 110 0.93 0.88 -3.19
CA PHE A 110 1.11 -0.02 -2.04
C PHE A 110 2.44 0.20 -1.32
N PHE A 111 3.46 0.63 -2.06
CA PHE A 111 4.78 0.95 -1.51
C PHE A 111 5.07 2.46 -1.45
N CYS A 112 4.04 3.30 -1.37
CA CYS A 112 4.17 4.75 -1.24
C CYS A 112 4.95 5.43 -2.39
N ASN A 113 4.91 4.86 -3.58
CA ASN A 113 5.56 5.35 -4.80
C ASN A 113 4.57 5.37 -5.97
N GLY A 114 3.40 5.97 -5.78
CA GLY A 114 2.31 6.04 -6.77
C GLY A 114 2.66 6.84 -8.03
N TRP A 115 3.57 7.81 -7.93
CA TRP A 115 4.15 8.47 -9.07
C TRP A 115 5.29 7.61 -9.66
N THR A 116 5.62 7.81 -10.92
CA THR A 116 6.67 7.02 -11.61
C THR A 116 8.08 7.23 -11.05
N SER A 117 8.31 8.34 -10.37
CA SER A 117 9.60 8.65 -9.74
C SER A 117 9.82 7.81 -8.49
N PHE A 118 11.03 7.27 -8.37
CA PHE A 118 11.46 6.58 -7.16
C PHE A 118 11.64 7.56 -6.00
N SER A 119 11.17 7.14 -4.81
CA SER A 119 11.47 7.78 -3.54
C SER A 119 11.70 6.73 -2.45
N PRO A 120 12.74 6.89 -1.61
CA PRO A 120 12.94 6.02 -0.48
C PRO A 120 11.82 6.20 0.56
N VAL A 121 11.46 5.10 1.22
CA VAL A 121 10.53 5.09 2.36
C VAL A 121 11.19 4.33 3.51
N ALA A 122 11.21 4.94 4.70
CA ALA A 122 11.81 4.37 5.90
C ALA A 122 10.77 4.33 7.03
N SER A 123 9.68 3.60 6.80
CA SER A 123 8.62 3.44 7.82
C SER A 123 8.61 2.02 8.40
N LEU A 124 7.83 1.81 9.47
CA LEU A 124 7.74 0.48 10.09
C LEU A 124 7.05 -0.54 9.16
N PRO A 125 5.85 -0.27 8.60
CA PRO A 125 5.19 -1.27 7.78
C PRO A 125 5.68 -1.30 6.33
N ILE A 126 6.23 -0.22 5.80
CA ILE A 126 6.67 -0.11 4.40
C ILE A 126 8.08 0.45 4.34
N VAL A 127 8.96 -0.26 3.64
CA VAL A 127 10.33 0.21 3.36
C VAL A 127 10.60 0.10 1.87
N VAL A 128 11.04 1.19 1.26
CA VAL A 128 11.49 1.22 -0.13
C VAL A 128 12.97 1.61 -0.16
N ALA A 129 13.80 0.62 -0.46
CA ALA A 129 15.25 0.74 -0.55
C ALA A 129 15.69 1.19 -1.96
N PRO A 130 16.97 1.59 -2.16
CA PRO A 130 17.48 1.99 -3.48
C PRO A 130 17.15 0.99 -4.59
N HIS A 131 16.90 1.49 -5.80
CA HIS A 131 16.46 0.72 -6.96
C HIS A 131 15.14 -0.06 -6.76
N ARG A 132 14.23 0.48 -5.92
CA ARG A 132 12.90 -0.11 -5.69
C ARG A 132 12.95 -1.52 -5.09
N GLY A 133 13.81 -1.74 -4.12
CA GLY A 133 13.68 -2.88 -3.22
C GLY A 133 12.51 -2.59 -2.27
N MET A 134 11.32 -3.11 -2.61
CA MET A 134 10.07 -2.83 -1.92
C MET A 134 9.80 -3.87 -0.85
N ASN A 135 9.50 -3.43 0.37
CA ASN A 135 9.28 -4.29 1.53
C ASN A 135 7.99 -3.90 2.23
N SER A 136 7.16 -4.89 2.55
CA SER A 136 5.99 -4.74 3.42
C SER A 136 6.13 -5.65 4.63
N TYR A 137 5.96 -5.08 5.81
CA TYR A 137 5.93 -5.77 7.11
C TYR A 137 4.53 -5.76 7.73
N TRP A 138 3.50 -5.38 6.98
CA TRP A 138 2.13 -5.58 7.42
C TRP A 138 1.90 -7.05 7.75
N GLN A 139 1.45 -7.32 8.96
CA GLN A 139 1.10 -8.68 9.38
C GLN A 139 -0.23 -9.07 8.75
N MET A 140 -0.28 -10.18 8.02
CA MET A 140 -1.49 -10.60 7.30
C MET A 140 -1.93 -11.99 7.75
N PRO A 141 -2.76 -12.07 8.80
CA PRO A 141 -3.31 -13.34 9.29
C PRO A 141 -4.30 -13.96 8.30
N PHE A 142 -4.28 -15.28 8.18
CA PHE A 142 -5.27 -16.07 7.44
C PHE A 142 -5.55 -17.38 8.17
N LYS A 143 -6.80 -17.83 8.17
CA LYS A 143 -7.24 -18.99 8.98
C LYS A 143 -7.16 -20.29 8.19
N THR A 144 -7.36 -20.26 6.88
CA THR A 144 -7.34 -21.45 6.02
C THR A 144 -6.49 -21.29 4.77
N LYS A 145 -6.47 -20.10 4.14
CA LYS A 145 -5.80 -19.89 2.86
C LYS A 145 -5.38 -18.43 2.65
N ALA A 146 -4.20 -18.24 2.05
CA ALA A 146 -3.78 -16.95 1.52
C ALA A 146 -3.37 -17.11 0.05
N ARG A 147 -3.94 -16.28 -0.85
CA ARG A 147 -3.56 -16.23 -2.26
C ARG A 147 -3.17 -14.81 -2.65
N LEU A 148 -1.99 -14.67 -3.25
CA LEU A 148 -1.44 -13.39 -3.70
C LEU A 148 -1.20 -13.45 -5.21
N THR A 149 -1.61 -12.42 -5.93
CA THR A 149 -1.42 -12.30 -7.37
C THR A 149 -0.85 -10.95 -7.76
N LEU A 150 -0.16 -10.87 -8.89
CA LEU A 150 0.25 -9.64 -9.54
C LEU A 150 -0.18 -9.68 -11.00
N GLU A 151 -0.95 -8.67 -11.41
CA GLU A 151 -1.34 -8.45 -12.80
C GLU A 151 -0.40 -7.42 -13.43
N ASN A 152 0.11 -7.72 -14.61
CA ASN A 152 0.82 -6.78 -15.46
C ASN A 152 -0.19 -6.06 -16.37
N VAL A 153 -0.47 -4.80 -16.08
CA VAL A 153 -1.38 -3.98 -16.89
C VAL A 153 -0.65 -3.16 -17.95
N SER A 154 0.69 -3.25 -18.01
CA SER A 154 1.48 -2.57 -19.02
C SER A 154 1.52 -3.32 -20.37
N ALA A 155 2.04 -2.66 -21.40
CA ALA A 155 2.23 -3.25 -22.73
C ALA A 155 3.54 -4.02 -22.90
N LYS A 156 4.32 -4.23 -21.82
CA LYS A 156 5.65 -4.85 -21.85
C LYS A 156 5.74 -6.00 -20.87
N ASP A 157 6.63 -6.94 -21.14
CA ASP A 157 6.98 -7.95 -20.15
C ASP A 157 7.57 -7.32 -18.88
N LEU A 158 7.12 -7.78 -17.73
CA LEU A 158 7.66 -7.41 -16.43
C LEU A 158 8.51 -8.54 -15.86
N THR A 159 9.76 -8.24 -15.52
CA THR A 159 10.57 -9.15 -14.71
C THR A 159 10.29 -8.87 -13.24
N LEU A 160 9.93 -9.90 -12.48
CA LEU A 160 9.61 -9.81 -11.06
C LEU A 160 10.48 -10.75 -10.24
N TYR A 161 11.20 -10.19 -9.27
CA TYR A 161 11.85 -10.89 -8.17
C TYR A 161 10.99 -10.69 -6.93
N TYR A 162 10.70 -11.76 -6.19
CA TYR A 162 9.87 -11.64 -4.99
C TYR A 162 10.15 -12.74 -3.96
N GLN A 163 9.79 -12.43 -2.73
CA GLN A 163 9.75 -13.35 -1.61
C GLN A 163 8.58 -12.98 -0.70
N VAL A 164 7.78 -13.97 -0.33
CA VAL A 164 6.68 -13.86 0.62
C VAL A 164 7.03 -14.75 1.82
N ASP A 165 7.43 -14.12 2.92
CA ASP A 165 7.77 -14.81 4.15
C ASP A 165 6.53 -14.94 5.04
N TYR A 166 6.28 -16.16 5.54
CA TYR A 166 5.16 -16.43 6.42
C TYR A 166 5.52 -17.41 7.53
N SER A 167 4.69 -17.45 8.56
CA SER A 167 4.74 -18.45 9.60
C SER A 167 3.51 -19.35 9.57
N GLU A 168 3.73 -20.67 9.51
CA GLU A 168 2.67 -21.67 9.77
C GLU A 168 2.40 -21.70 11.26
N GLN A 169 1.24 -21.20 11.67
CA GLN A 169 0.84 -21.14 13.08
C GLN A 169 -0.65 -20.96 13.21
N GLU A 170 -1.19 -21.31 14.37
CA GLU A 170 -2.55 -20.95 14.73
C GLU A 170 -2.72 -19.43 14.76
N VAL A 171 -3.89 -18.97 14.32
CA VAL A 171 -4.29 -17.57 14.29
C VAL A 171 -5.39 -17.37 15.30
N ALA A 172 -5.32 -16.32 16.10
CA ALA A 172 -6.33 -15.98 17.08
C ALA A 172 -7.71 -15.83 16.40
N GLY A 173 -8.76 -16.32 17.04
CA GLY A 173 -10.11 -16.33 16.47
C GLY A 173 -10.65 -14.94 16.14
N ASP A 174 -10.20 -13.93 16.88
CA ASP A 174 -10.50 -12.50 16.73
C ASP A 174 -9.48 -11.72 15.87
N ALA A 175 -8.48 -12.39 15.30
CA ALA A 175 -7.55 -11.72 14.40
C ALA A 175 -8.26 -11.21 13.15
N GLY A 176 -8.12 -9.93 12.89
CA GLY A 176 -8.61 -9.28 11.68
C GLY A 176 -7.81 -9.66 10.44
N TYR A 177 -8.47 -9.74 9.30
CA TYR A 177 -7.83 -9.87 8.00
C TYR A 177 -7.32 -8.52 7.53
N PHE A 178 -6.14 -8.50 6.91
CA PHE A 178 -5.57 -7.29 6.33
C PHE A 178 -6.30 -6.92 5.04
N HIS A 179 -6.67 -5.66 4.91
CA HIS A 179 -7.31 -5.08 3.74
C HIS A 179 -6.54 -3.87 3.24
N ALA A 180 -6.60 -3.63 1.94
CA ALA A 180 -6.20 -2.37 1.33
C ALA A 180 -7.04 -2.08 0.09
N CYS A 181 -7.45 -0.83 -0.07
CA CYS A 181 -8.08 -0.37 -1.30
C CYS A 181 -7.44 0.91 -1.82
N TRP A 182 -7.57 1.11 -3.12
CA TRP A 182 -7.08 2.30 -3.81
C TRP A 182 -8.23 3.01 -4.50
N ARG A 183 -8.20 4.35 -4.44
CA ARG A 183 -9.15 5.23 -5.09
C ARG A 183 -8.42 6.39 -5.75
N ARG A 184 -8.97 6.97 -6.80
CA ARG A 184 -8.48 8.18 -7.43
C ARG A 184 -9.63 8.99 -7.99
N ASP A 185 -9.56 10.29 -7.78
CA ASP A 185 -10.34 11.32 -8.44
C ASP A 185 -9.38 12.23 -9.23
N ASN A 186 -9.55 12.32 -10.55
CA ASN A 186 -8.74 13.19 -11.41
C ASN A 186 -9.61 13.85 -12.50
N PRO A 187 -10.02 15.11 -12.26
CA PRO A 187 -9.87 15.87 -11.02
C PRO A 187 -10.93 15.51 -9.97
N VAL A 188 -10.70 15.89 -8.70
CA VAL A 188 -11.71 15.84 -7.65
C VAL A 188 -12.95 16.59 -8.08
N SER A 189 -14.13 16.12 -7.70
CA SER A 189 -15.44 16.69 -8.06
C SER A 189 -15.62 18.14 -7.56
N GLU A 190 -16.66 18.81 -8.02
CA GLU A 190 -17.00 20.18 -7.59
C GLU A 190 -17.38 20.25 -6.11
N GLU A 191 -17.73 19.13 -5.50
CA GLU A 191 -17.97 19.05 -4.06
C GLU A 191 -16.69 19.27 -3.25
N GLY A 192 -15.52 19.02 -3.85
CA GLY A 192 -14.21 19.19 -3.22
C GLY A 192 -13.94 18.14 -2.16
N ILE A 193 -14.46 16.93 -2.34
CA ILE A 193 -14.30 15.81 -1.40
C ILE A 193 -13.79 14.58 -2.16
N HIS A 194 -12.71 14.02 -1.68
CA HIS A 194 -12.20 12.71 -2.09
C HIS A 194 -12.54 11.67 -1.02
N GLU A 195 -13.17 10.58 -1.43
CA GLU A 195 -13.50 9.47 -0.54
C GLU A 195 -12.34 8.47 -0.48
N LEU A 196 -11.74 8.30 0.69
CA LEU A 196 -10.64 7.36 0.90
C LEU A 196 -11.15 5.93 1.13
N LEU A 197 -12.19 5.78 1.94
CA LEU A 197 -12.78 4.49 2.29
C LEU A 197 -14.29 4.62 2.51
N ASP A 198 -15.03 3.64 2.02
CA ASP A 198 -16.39 3.35 2.43
C ASP A 198 -16.49 1.85 2.70
N CYS A 199 -16.47 1.49 3.98
CA CYS A 199 -16.63 0.14 4.51
C CYS A 199 -17.96 0.10 5.28
N PRO A 200 -19.06 -0.37 4.67
CA PRO A 200 -20.41 -0.07 5.16
C PRO A 200 -20.84 -0.87 6.38
N SER A 201 -20.11 -1.90 6.79
CA SER A 201 -20.48 -2.72 7.93
C SER A 201 -19.32 -3.55 8.46
N GLY A 202 -19.44 -3.99 9.71
CA GLY A 202 -18.52 -4.88 10.42
C GLY A 202 -17.40 -4.12 11.14
N ALA A 203 -16.82 -4.79 12.12
CA ALA A 203 -15.80 -4.24 12.99
C ALA A 203 -14.39 -4.28 12.37
N GLY A 204 -13.58 -3.28 12.71
CA GLY A 204 -12.22 -3.22 12.23
C GLY A 204 -11.34 -2.16 12.89
N LEU A 205 -10.11 -2.08 12.39
CA LEU A 205 -9.09 -1.14 12.82
C LEU A 205 -8.48 -0.47 11.58
N TYR A 206 -8.71 0.81 11.39
CA TYR A 206 -8.03 1.59 10.35
C TYR A 206 -6.58 1.82 10.76
N CYS A 207 -5.65 1.46 9.87
CA CYS A 207 -4.24 1.42 10.19
C CYS A 207 -3.37 2.34 9.34
N GLY A 208 -3.88 2.90 8.25
CA GLY A 208 -3.04 3.82 7.50
C GLY A 208 -3.60 4.35 6.19
N THR A 209 -2.98 5.45 5.79
CA THR A 209 -3.22 6.15 4.52
C THR A 209 -1.89 6.39 3.81
N TYR A 210 -1.82 6.07 2.54
CA TYR A 210 -0.92 6.71 1.58
C TYR A 210 -1.74 7.59 0.65
N MET A 211 -1.24 8.77 0.31
CA MET A 211 -1.90 9.69 -0.62
C MET A 211 -0.90 10.27 -1.61
N ALA A 212 -1.28 10.27 -2.88
CA ALA A 212 -0.57 10.90 -3.98
C ALA A 212 -1.40 12.07 -4.49
N VAL A 213 -0.87 13.29 -4.42
CA VAL A 213 -1.53 14.52 -4.85
C VAL A 213 -0.81 15.13 -6.04
N GLY A 214 -1.54 15.37 -7.11
CA GLY A 214 -1.11 16.15 -8.27
C GLY A 214 -1.85 17.48 -8.32
N VAL A 215 -1.14 18.57 -8.09
CA VAL A 215 -1.71 19.91 -7.94
C VAL A 215 -2.03 20.52 -9.30
N ASN A 216 -3.31 20.74 -9.60
CA ASN A 216 -3.76 21.23 -10.89
C ASN A 216 -3.76 22.76 -11.02
N SER A 217 -3.78 23.50 -9.91
CA SER A 217 -3.80 24.95 -9.91
C SER A 217 -2.81 25.53 -8.89
N PRO A 218 -2.28 26.73 -9.10
CA PRO A 218 -1.36 27.34 -8.15
C PRO A 218 -2.01 27.65 -6.79
N GLY A 219 -1.19 27.91 -5.80
CA GLY A 219 -1.56 28.20 -4.40
C GLY A 219 -1.39 26.98 -3.50
N TRP A 220 -1.55 27.20 -2.20
CA TRP A 220 -1.50 26.13 -1.21
C TRP A 220 -2.71 25.20 -1.37
N TRP A 221 -2.47 23.91 -1.24
CA TRP A 221 -3.43 22.85 -1.58
C TRP A 221 -3.82 21.95 -0.39
N GLY A 222 -3.21 22.13 0.76
CA GLY A 222 -3.27 21.18 1.87
C GLY A 222 -4.10 21.61 3.07
N GLU A 223 -5.13 22.46 2.90
CA GLU A 223 -6.03 22.87 3.99
C GLU A 223 -7.10 21.82 4.33
N GLY A 224 -7.21 20.78 3.51
CA GLY A 224 -8.28 19.79 3.63
C GLY A 224 -8.16 18.90 4.87
N GLU A 225 -9.27 18.75 5.57
CA GLU A 225 -9.39 17.89 6.74
C GLU A 225 -9.67 16.44 6.35
N VAL A 226 -8.97 15.48 6.97
CA VAL A 226 -9.35 14.06 6.94
C VAL A 226 -10.42 13.82 8.00
N LYS A 227 -11.52 13.18 7.60
CA LYS A 227 -12.70 12.95 8.42
C LYS A 227 -13.03 11.47 8.50
N PHE A 228 -13.23 10.98 9.72
CA PHE A 228 -13.60 9.59 9.99
C PHE A 228 -15.02 9.55 10.57
N TYR A 229 -15.91 8.95 9.82
CA TYR A 229 -17.29 8.70 10.20
C TYR A 229 -17.36 7.25 10.69
N LEU A 230 -17.50 7.08 11.99
CA LEU A 230 -17.48 5.78 12.66
C LEU A 230 -18.92 5.27 12.87
N ASP A 231 -19.13 4.00 12.59
CA ASP A 231 -20.35 3.29 12.95
C ASP A 231 -21.63 3.97 12.40
N ASP A 232 -22.43 4.60 13.25
CA ASP A 232 -23.67 5.27 12.91
C ASP A 232 -23.54 6.78 12.62
N ASP A 233 -22.32 7.30 12.56
CA ASP A 233 -22.08 8.68 12.13
C ASP A 233 -22.65 8.94 10.74
N ARG A 234 -23.45 10.02 10.58
CA ARG A 234 -24.09 10.37 9.30
C ARG A 234 -23.58 11.69 8.73
N ASP A 235 -24.01 12.78 9.34
CA ASP A 235 -23.77 14.14 8.84
C ASP A 235 -22.42 14.68 9.31
N PHE A 236 -21.96 14.28 10.48
CA PHE A 236 -20.74 14.77 11.11
C PHE A 236 -19.84 13.61 11.53
N PRO A 237 -18.50 13.74 11.35
CA PRO A 237 -17.56 12.69 11.75
C PRO A 237 -17.29 12.71 13.25
N SER A 238 -16.95 11.55 13.81
CA SER A 238 -16.41 11.45 15.18
C SER A 238 -14.98 11.96 15.29
N ILE A 239 -14.19 11.85 14.20
CA ILE A 239 -12.79 12.31 14.16
C ILE A 239 -12.60 13.22 12.96
N CYS A 240 -12.00 14.39 13.18
CA CYS A 240 -11.66 15.36 12.14
C CYS A 240 -10.25 15.89 12.39
N SER A 241 -9.40 15.86 11.37
CA SER A 241 -8.06 16.49 11.42
C SER A 241 -8.15 18.00 11.23
N THR A 242 -7.02 18.69 11.26
CA THR A 242 -6.92 20.14 11.13
C THR A 242 -6.48 20.59 9.73
N GLY A 243 -5.75 19.76 9.00
CA GLY A 243 -5.28 20.02 7.64
C GLY A 243 -4.64 18.79 7.05
N THR A 244 -4.38 18.79 5.76
CA THR A 244 -3.75 17.67 5.05
C THR A 244 -2.31 17.48 5.55
N GLU A 245 -1.51 18.56 5.60
CA GLU A 245 -0.14 18.46 6.08
C GLU A 245 -0.06 18.03 7.54
N ASP A 246 -1.00 18.48 8.37
CA ASP A 246 -1.08 18.13 9.78
C ASP A 246 -1.38 16.64 9.96
N TYR A 247 -2.32 16.12 9.16
CA TYR A 247 -2.64 14.70 9.18
C TYR A 247 -1.44 13.83 8.84
N PHE A 248 -0.61 14.23 7.88
CA PHE A 248 0.61 13.53 7.50
C PHE A 248 1.82 13.90 8.38
N GLY A 249 1.60 14.64 9.49
CA GLY A 249 2.58 14.94 10.53
C GLY A 249 3.54 16.07 10.20
N GLY A 250 3.22 16.87 9.18
CA GLY A 250 3.87 18.14 8.90
C GLY A 250 3.20 19.30 9.64
N ALA A 251 3.52 20.50 9.24
CA ALA A 251 2.91 21.74 9.69
C ALA A 251 3.27 22.87 8.72
N TRP A 252 2.51 23.97 8.76
CA TRP A 252 2.85 25.20 8.05
C TRP A 252 3.19 24.97 6.57
N ASN A 253 2.29 24.29 5.87
CA ASN A 253 2.37 24.02 4.41
C ASN A 253 3.60 23.20 3.98
N PHE A 254 4.23 22.44 4.86
CA PHE A 254 5.53 21.78 4.64
C PHE A 254 6.64 22.75 4.20
N ASP A 255 6.47 24.06 4.41
CA ASP A 255 7.38 25.10 3.94
C ASP A 255 8.49 25.34 4.96
N VAL A 256 9.66 24.79 4.70
CA VAL A 256 10.87 25.12 5.46
C VAL A 256 11.48 26.40 4.91
N LYS A 257 11.54 27.43 5.73
CA LYS A 257 12.02 28.77 5.33
C LYS A 257 13.40 28.70 4.66
N GLY A 258 13.45 29.08 3.40
CA GLY A 258 14.66 29.09 2.59
C GLY A 258 14.97 27.76 1.85
N GLU A 259 14.26 26.69 2.15
CA GLU A 259 14.41 25.37 1.53
C GLU A 259 13.18 24.96 0.72
N GLY A 260 11.99 25.45 1.11
CA GLY A 260 10.71 25.06 0.52
C GLY A 260 10.23 23.70 0.99
N TYR A 261 9.54 22.95 0.13
CA TYR A 261 9.06 21.60 0.44
C TYR A 261 10.22 20.64 0.69
N THR A 262 10.35 20.15 1.91
CA THR A 262 11.44 19.24 2.31
C THR A 262 10.89 17.83 2.55
N PRO A 263 11.29 16.82 1.73
CA PRO A 263 10.87 15.46 1.95
C PRO A 263 11.36 14.89 3.29
N TYR A 264 10.52 14.11 3.95
CA TYR A 264 10.87 13.35 5.14
C TYR A 264 10.20 11.97 5.13
N SER A 265 10.83 11.02 5.81
CA SER A 265 10.29 9.67 5.99
C SER A 265 10.65 9.20 7.39
N THR A 266 9.64 8.89 8.20
CA THR A 266 9.77 8.48 9.61
C THR A 266 9.02 7.17 9.84
N PRO A 267 9.16 6.52 11.00
CA PRO A 267 8.50 5.23 11.25
C PRO A 267 6.99 5.21 11.01
N PHE A 268 6.27 6.31 11.20
CA PHE A 268 4.81 6.33 11.16
C PHE A 268 4.20 7.30 10.15
N LEU A 269 4.95 8.26 9.65
CA LEU A 269 4.44 9.29 8.75
C LEU A 269 5.56 9.88 7.88
N GLY A 270 5.18 10.50 6.77
CA GLY A 270 6.15 11.13 5.88
C GLY A 270 5.53 11.85 4.69
N LEU A 271 6.30 12.80 4.17
CA LEU A 271 6.19 13.39 2.84
C LEU A 271 7.38 12.85 2.04
N ASN A 272 7.24 11.63 1.47
CA ASN A 272 8.36 10.95 0.86
C ASN A 272 8.61 11.34 -0.60
N GLN A 273 7.58 11.85 -1.29
CA GLN A 273 7.75 12.34 -2.66
C GLN A 273 7.42 13.83 -2.76
N VAL A 274 8.35 14.59 -3.29
CA VAL A 274 8.17 15.97 -3.73
C VAL A 274 8.69 16.06 -5.16
N ILE A 275 7.80 16.03 -6.13
CA ILE A 275 8.08 16.09 -7.56
C ILE A 275 7.49 17.39 -8.08
N ARG A 276 8.31 18.31 -8.53
CA ARG A 276 7.89 19.67 -8.84
C ARG A 276 8.65 20.31 -9.99
N PRO A 277 8.03 21.29 -10.66
CA PRO A 277 8.78 22.45 -11.10
C PRO A 277 9.34 23.19 -9.87
N ASP A 278 10.42 23.92 -10.05
CA ASP A 278 11.04 24.64 -8.93
C ASP A 278 10.10 25.66 -8.28
N GLY A 279 10.19 25.79 -6.95
CA GLY A 279 9.45 26.75 -6.15
C GLY A 279 8.27 26.18 -5.35
N LEU A 280 7.59 27.07 -4.63
CA LEU A 280 6.41 26.75 -3.81
C LEU A 280 5.12 27.15 -4.52
N TYR A 281 4.03 26.48 -4.18
CA TYR A 281 2.67 26.83 -4.57
C TYR A 281 2.43 26.89 -6.10
N LEU A 282 3.18 26.14 -6.87
CA LEU A 282 3.03 26.07 -8.32
C LEU A 282 2.08 24.94 -8.72
N SER A 283 1.40 25.11 -9.86
CA SER A 283 0.64 24.03 -10.49
C SER A 283 1.57 22.93 -10.97
N GLN A 284 1.02 21.72 -11.20
CA GLN A 284 1.71 20.54 -11.69
C GLN A 284 2.78 19.97 -10.74
N GLN A 285 2.82 20.42 -9.50
CA GLN A 285 3.59 19.78 -8.45
C GLN A 285 2.91 18.48 -8.03
N ARG A 286 3.71 17.49 -7.64
CA ARG A 286 3.21 16.18 -7.22
C ARG A 286 3.84 15.78 -5.90
N PHE A 287 3.02 15.21 -5.02
CA PHE A 287 3.39 14.86 -3.66
C PHE A 287 2.96 13.42 -3.37
N GLY A 288 3.78 12.69 -2.60
CA GLY A 288 3.43 11.42 -2.01
C GLY A 288 3.63 11.49 -0.50
N MET A 289 2.60 11.10 0.25
CA MET A 289 2.57 11.19 1.71
C MET A 289 2.00 9.92 2.30
N TYR A 290 2.45 9.56 3.51
CA TYR A 290 1.88 8.44 4.23
C TYR A 290 1.72 8.73 5.72
N ARG A 291 0.71 8.13 6.34
CA ARG A 291 0.52 8.03 7.78
C ARG A 291 0.06 6.64 8.17
N TRP A 292 0.73 6.06 9.16
CA TRP A 292 0.43 4.74 9.71
C TRP A 292 -0.06 4.88 11.15
N HIS A 293 -1.32 4.53 11.38
CA HIS A 293 -1.97 4.47 12.67
C HIS A 293 -1.64 3.12 13.36
N VAL A 294 -0.35 2.84 13.59
CA VAL A 294 0.10 1.58 14.20
C VAL A 294 0.05 1.65 15.72
N LEU A 295 0.33 2.83 16.29
CA LEU A 295 0.25 3.07 17.73
C LEU A 295 -1.10 3.69 18.14
N ASP A 296 -1.83 4.26 17.19
CA ASP A 296 -3.09 4.97 17.35
C ASP A 296 -4.15 4.47 16.35
N PRO A 297 -4.39 3.15 16.24
CA PRO A 297 -5.35 2.62 15.28
C PRO A 297 -6.75 3.16 15.56
N ILE A 298 -7.50 3.48 14.49
CA ILE A 298 -8.87 3.98 14.63
C ILE A 298 -9.81 2.79 14.58
N ALA A 299 -10.40 2.47 15.75
CA ALA A 299 -11.32 1.36 15.90
C ALA A 299 -12.74 1.77 15.48
N PHE A 300 -13.47 0.83 14.86
CA PHE A 300 -14.87 0.94 14.54
C PHE A 300 -15.56 -0.41 14.76
N ASP A 301 -16.83 -0.38 15.17
CA ASP A 301 -17.61 -1.58 15.51
C ASP A 301 -18.54 -2.02 14.37
N ASP A 302 -19.06 -1.07 13.56
CA ASP A 302 -20.01 -1.39 12.48
C ASP A 302 -19.92 -0.40 11.31
N GLY A 303 -18.78 -0.41 10.63
CA GLY A 303 -18.55 0.40 9.45
C GLY A 303 -17.73 1.64 9.67
N LEU A 304 -17.09 2.07 8.58
CA LEU A 304 -16.21 3.25 8.56
C LEU A 304 -16.27 3.92 7.20
N ARG A 305 -16.54 5.22 7.19
CA ARG A 305 -16.33 6.06 6.02
C ARG A 305 -15.23 7.09 6.29
N VAL A 306 -14.28 7.22 5.38
CA VAL A 306 -13.17 8.17 5.50
C VAL A 306 -13.14 9.07 4.27
N THR A 307 -13.07 10.36 4.48
CA THR A 307 -13.00 11.38 3.41
C THR A 307 -11.90 12.39 3.67
N ILE A 308 -11.45 13.06 2.62
CA ILE A 308 -10.60 14.25 2.72
C ILE A 308 -11.17 15.36 1.84
N GLN A 309 -11.09 16.59 2.31
CA GLN A 309 -11.41 17.77 1.52
C GLN A 309 -10.25 18.14 0.60
N ASP A 310 -10.54 18.49 -0.64
CA ASP A 310 -9.57 19.14 -1.54
C ASP A 310 -9.72 20.65 -1.40
N LEU A 311 -8.90 21.25 -0.53
CA LEU A 311 -9.09 22.59 -0.03
C LEU A 311 -7.78 23.39 -0.04
N GLY A 312 -7.86 24.69 -0.36
CA GLY A 312 -6.77 25.64 -0.32
C GLY A 312 -7.29 27.05 -0.04
N TRP A 313 -6.59 28.06 -0.53
CA TRP A 313 -6.91 29.48 -0.27
C TRP A 313 -7.23 30.26 -1.53
N HIS A 314 -8.16 31.21 -1.42
CA HIS A 314 -8.28 32.37 -2.29
C HIS A 314 -7.30 33.48 -1.88
N GLU A 315 -7.07 34.43 -2.76
CA GLU A 315 -6.21 35.60 -2.50
C GLU A 315 -6.75 36.48 -1.34
N ASP A 316 -8.06 36.52 -1.15
CA ASP A 316 -8.74 37.24 -0.08
C ASP A 316 -8.71 36.51 1.28
N ARG A 317 -7.98 35.40 1.38
CA ARG A 317 -7.86 34.54 2.57
C ARG A 317 -9.16 33.84 2.98
N THR A 318 -10.06 33.58 2.04
CA THR A 318 -11.15 32.63 2.23
C THR A 318 -10.76 31.25 1.73
N TYR A 319 -11.34 30.19 2.26
CA TYR A 319 -11.08 28.84 1.79
C TYR A 319 -11.61 28.65 0.36
N ARG A 320 -10.83 27.91 -0.43
CA ARG A 320 -11.14 27.59 -1.82
C ARG A 320 -11.22 26.09 -2.00
N LYS A 321 -12.35 25.57 -2.46
CA LYS A 321 -12.44 24.22 -2.98
C LYS A 321 -11.54 24.10 -4.21
N ARG A 322 -10.78 23.02 -4.29
CA ARG A 322 -9.86 22.75 -5.38
C ARG A 322 -10.38 21.58 -6.23
N ARG A 323 -9.68 21.31 -7.30
CA ARG A 323 -9.97 20.20 -8.21
C ARG A 323 -8.65 19.57 -8.64
N ASP A 324 -7.94 19.04 -7.67
CA ASP A 324 -6.64 18.42 -7.86
C ASP A 324 -6.78 16.94 -8.26
N ASP A 325 -5.69 16.30 -8.66
CA ASP A 325 -5.59 14.86 -8.88
C ASP A 325 -5.22 14.20 -7.55
N ILE A 326 -6.15 13.51 -6.92
CA ILE A 326 -5.92 12.83 -5.64
C ILE A 326 -6.10 11.33 -5.83
N ALA A 327 -5.03 10.58 -5.57
CA ALA A 327 -5.09 9.13 -5.43
C ALA A 327 -4.75 8.75 -3.99
N SER A 328 -5.48 7.80 -3.43
CA SER A 328 -5.27 7.33 -2.07
C SER A 328 -5.26 5.80 -1.99
N LEU A 329 -4.45 5.29 -1.07
CA LEU A 329 -4.48 3.91 -0.64
C LEU A 329 -4.70 3.91 0.87
N VAL A 330 -5.67 3.15 1.33
CA VAL A 330 -5.92 2.95 2.76
C VAL A 330 -5.71 1.50 3.15
N THR A 331 -5.26 1.28 4.38
CA THR A 331 -5.06 -0.04 4.97
C THR A 331 -5.82 -0.16 6.27
N TRP A 332 -6.47 -1.31 6.46
CA TRP A 332 -7.18 -1.61 7.72
C TRP A 332 -7.22 -3.11 7.99
N TYR A 333 -7.53 -3.49 9.20
CA TYR A 333 -7.90 -4.85 9.55
C TYR A 333 -9.40 -4.95 9.74
N HIS A 334 -10.00 -6.05 9.28
CA HIS A 334 -11.43 -6.26 9.33
C HIS A 334 -11.78 -7.67 9.78
N ALA A 335 -12.90 -7.83 10.45
CA ALA A 335 -13.37 -9.14 10.95
C ALA A 335 -13.71 -10.13 9.81
N LEU A 336 -14.13 -9.63 8.65
CA LEU A 336 -14.46 -10.43 7.46
C LEU A 336 -13.28 -10.51 6.51
N ALA A 337 -13.12 -11.66 5.85
CA ALA A 337 -12.08 -11.89 4.84
C ALA A 337 -12.26 -11.06 3.54
N ALA A 338 -13.48 -10.58 3.29
CA ALA A 338 -13.80 -9.60 2.25
C ALA A 338 -14.96 -8.73 2.76
N CYS A 339 -14.82 -7.40 2.68
CA CYS A 339 -15.82 -6.46 3.24
C CYS A 339 -16.27 -5.39 2.26
N ILE A 340 -15.49 -5.11 1.22
CA ILE A 340 -15.87 -4.19 0.15
C ILE A 340 -15.83 -4.89 -1.21
N PRO A 341 -16.70 -4.54 -2.16
CA PRO A 341 -16.67 -5.12 -3.49
C PRO A 341 -15.42 -4.69 -4.26
N THR A 342 -14.94 -5.58 -5.12
CA THR A 342 -13.90 -5.27 -6.10
C THR A 342 -14.35 -4.15 -7.03
N ARG A 343 -13.55 -3.13 -7.21
CA ARG A 343 -13.83 -2.04 -8.15
C ARG A 343 -13.39 -2.38 -9.57
N GLY A 344 -12.37 -3.22 -9.72
CA GLY A 344 -11.72 -3.50 -10.99
C GLY A 344 -10.95 -2.27 -11.48
N LEU A 345 -9.66 -2.19 -11.15
CA LEU A 345 -8.83 -1.04 -11.55
C LEU A 345 -8.61 -1.02 -13.06
N THR A 346 -8.92 0.10 -13.68
CA THR A 346 -8.73 0.31 -15.13
C THR A 346 -7.41 1.04 -15.39
N LEU A 347 -6.83 0.81 -16.59
CA LEU A 347 -5.63 1.54 -17.03
C LEU A 347 -5.85 3.06 -16.99
N ALA A 348 -7.03 3.54 -17.39
CA ALA A 348 -7.34 4.98 -17.41
C ALA A 348 -7.32 5.60 -16.01
N GLU A 349 -7.80 4.88 -14.98
CA GLU A 349 -7.72 5.36 -13.59
C GLU A 349 -6.30 5.38 -13.06
N MET A 350 -5.44 4.46 -13.53
CA MET A 350 -4.06 4.31 -13.09
C MET A 350 -3.04 5.15 -13.86
N GLU A 351 -3.43 5.77 -14.97
CA GLU A 351 -2.56 6.59 -15.81
C GLU A 351 -1.99 7.79 -15.03
N VAL A 352 -0.67 8.07 -15.19
CA VAL A 352 0.09 9.06 -14.39
C VAL A 352 0.62 10.19 -15.30
#